data_30a441326872aabd61499ad31e68a1f8
#
_entry.id   30a441326872aabd61499ad31e68a1f8
#
_cell.length_a   1.000
_cell.length_b   1.000
_cell.length_c   1.000
_cell.angle_alpha   90.00
_cell.angle_beta   90.00
_cell.angle_gamma   90.00
#
_symmetry.space_group_name_H-M   'P 1'
#
loop_
_entity.id
_entity.type
_entity.pdbx_description
1 polymer ?
#
loop_
_entity_poly.entity_id
_entity_poly.type
_entity_poly.pdbx_seq_one_letter_code
_entity_poly.pdbx_strand_id
1 'polypeptide(L)'
;MDSVMPSQEPQFDDKNDDVGLPSEETDGIPYIPSNRKHDNIKDDSEEIKPVIDGMDGIKISQGLGLQDFDLIRVIGRGSYAKVLLVRLKKNDQIYAMKVVKKELVHDDEDIDWVQTEKHVFEQASSNPFLVGLHSCFQTTSRLFLVIEYVNGGDLMFHMQRQRKLPEEHARFYAAEICIALNFLHERGIIYRDLKLDNVLLDAEGHIKLTDYGMCKEGLGPGDTTSTFCGTPNYIAPEILRGEEYGFSVDWWALGVLMFEMMAGRSPFDIITDNPDMNTEDYLFQVILEKPIRIPRFLSVKASHVLKGFLNKDPKERLGCQPQTGFSDIKSHTFFRSIDWDMLEKKQTTPPFQPQITDDYGLDNFDTQFTSEPVQLTPDDEDIIKRIDQSEFEGFEYINPLLLSTEETV
;
A
#
# COMPACT_ATOMS: atom_id res chain seq x y z
N MET A 1 51.03 24.57 45.08
CA MET A 1 51.42 24.85 43.69
C MET A 1 51.16 23.55 42.92
N ASP A 2 49.89 23.29 42.63
CA ASP A 2 49.45 22.07 41.94
C ASP A 2 48.78 22.52 40.65
N SER A 3 49.44 22.19 39.55
CA SER A 3 48.99 22.44 38.21
C SER A 3 48.00 21.30 37.82
N VAL A 4 46.74 21.66 37.70
CA VAL A 4 45.69 20.81 37.14
C VAL A 4 45.83 20.81 35.63
N MET A 5 46.10 19.67 35.04
CA MET A 5 45.99 19.43 33.61
C MET A 5 44.52 19.29 33.19
N PRO A 6 44.09 19.87 32.06
CA PRO A 6 42.73 19.64 31.56
C PRO A 6 42.63 18.28 30.89
N SER A 7 41.60 17.54 31.26
CA SER A 7 41.19 16.30 30.62
C SER A 7 40.77 16.53 29.15
N GLN A 8 41.42 15.81 28.26
CA GLN A 8 41.02 15.72 26.86
C GLN A 8 39.71 14.94 26.71
N GLU A 9 38.72 15.59 26.18
CA GLU A 9 37.57 14.91 25.65
C GLU A 9 37.97 14.13 24.39
N PRO A 10 37.46 12.92 24.18
CA PRO A 10 37.69 12.19 22.94
C PRO A 10 36.90 12.84 21.82
N GLN A 11 37.60 13.32 20.83
CA GLN A 11 37.02 13.67 19.53
C GLN A 11 36.50 12.39 18.90
N PHE A 12 35.19 12.29 18.74
CA PHE A 12 34.60 11.31 17.84
C PHE A 12 34.80 11.83 16.41
N ASP A 13 35.64 11.16 15.67
CA ASP A 13 35.75 11.27 14.22
C ASP A 13 34.39 10.89 13.62
N ASP A 14 33.74 11.91 13.07
CA ASP A 14 32.55 11.79 12.22
C ASP A 14 33.02 11.20 10.87
N LYS A 15 33.31 9.90 10.84
CA LYS A 15 33.41 9.18 9.58
C LYS A 15 31.99 8.90 9.12
N ASN A 16 31.55 9.70 8.16
CA ASN A 16 30.50 9.36 7.25
C ASN A 16 30.80 8.00 6.60
N ASP A 17 30.38 6.93 7.23
CA ASP A 17 30.22 5.67 6.52
C ASP A 17 28.95 5.76 5.71
N ASP A 18 29.16 6.06 4.45
CA ASP A 18 28.22 5.97 3.35
C ASP A 18 27.87 4.49 3.16
N VAL A 19 27.09 3.94 4.09
CA VAL A 19 26.46 2.63 3.91
C VAL A 19 25.17 2.91 3.14
N GLY A 20 25.28 2.82 1.82
CA GLY A 20 24.12 2.74 0.97
C GLY A 20 23.17 1.69 1.56
N LEU A 21 21.91 2.05 1.67
CA LEU A 21 20.86 1.08 1.94
C LEU A 21 21.09 -0.10 0.99
N PRO A 22 21.21 -1.32 1.49
CA PRO A 22 21.22 -2.45 0.58
C PRO A 22 19.95 -2.34 -0.23
N SER A 23 20.09 -2.37 -1.54
CA SER A 23 18.99 -2.58 -2.47
C SER A 23 18.55 -4.04 -2.31
N GLU A 24 18.14 -4.42 -1.13
CA GLU A 24 17.31 -5.58 -0.98
C GLU A 24 15.94 -5.14 -1.45
N GLU A 25 15.60 -5.60 -2.64
CA GLU A 25 14.24 -5.84 -3.03
C GLU A 25 13.61 -6.63 -1.89
N THR A 26 13.13 -5.93 -0.89
CA THR A 26 12.12 -6.51 -0.02
C THR A 26 10.89 -6.60 -0.90
N ASP A 27 10.85 -7.66 -1.71
CA ASP A 27 9.59 -8.13 -2.22
C ASP A 27 8.65 -8.15 -1.03
N GLY A 28 7.70 -7.21 -1.05
CA GLY A 28 6.61 -7.20 -0.09
C GLY A 28 5.80 -8.47 -0.28
N ILE A 29 6.37 -9.58 0.16
CA ILE A 29 5.67 -10.85 0.16
C ILE A 29 4.67 -10.76 1.30
N PRO A 30 3.36 -10.69 1.02
CA PRO A 30 2.41 -11.02 2.06
C PRO A 30 2.83 -12.39 2.58
N TYR A 31 2.94 -12.54 3.89
CA TYR A 31 3.25 -13.82 4.49
C TYR A 31 2.07 -14.76 4.31
N ILE A 32 1.93 -15.24 3.06
CA ILE A 32 1.11 -16.37 2.68
C ILE A 32 2.13 -17.40 2.22
N PRO A 33 2.23 -18.57 2.84
CA PRO A 33 3.17 -19.58 2.41
C PRO A 33 2.76 -20.09 1.03
N SER A 34 3.38 -19.59 -0.01
CA SER A 34 3.19 -20.11 -1.35
C SER A 34 4.52 -20.21 -2.09
N ASN A 35 5.00 -21.43 -2.25
CA ASN A 35 6.02 -21.79 -3.21
C ASN A 35 5.44 -21.68 -4.63
N ARG A 36 5.55 -20.53 -5.29
CA ARG A 36 5.08 -20.41 -6.67
C ARG A 36 6.15 -19.80 -7.57
N LYS A 37 6.42 -20.49 -8.68
CA LYS A 37 7.45 -20.16 -9.68
C LYS A 37 6.90 -19.17 -10.71
N HIS A 38 7.79 -18.28 -11.19
CA HIS A 38 7.49 -17.33 -12.26
C HIS A 38 7.35 -18.03 -13.62
N ASP A 39 6.28 -17.69 -14.34
CA ASP A 39 6.08 -18.10 -15.72
C ASP A 39 6.31 -16.98 -16.72
N ASN A 40 6.96 -17.32 -17.84
CA ASN A 40 7.23 -16.42 -18.95
C ASN A 40 5.97 -16.18 -19.81
N ILE A 41 5.77 -14.94 -20.21
CA ILE A 41 4.53 -14.42 -20.81
C ILE A 41 4.64 -14.35 -22.34
N LYS A 42 3.62 -14.83 -23.04
CA LYS A 42 3.39 -14.66 -24.48
C LYS A 42 1.91 -14.38 -24.78
N ASP A 43 1.66 -13.76 -25.88
CA ASP A 43 0.48 -13.07 -26.42
C ASP A 43 -0.84 -13.90 -26.46
N ASP A 44 -1.94 -13.27 -26.03
CA ASP A 44 -3.32 -13.75 -26.23
C ASP A 44 -4.20 -12.71 -26.86
N SER A 45 -4.57 -12.96 -28.09
CA SER A 45 -5.70 -12.31 -28.74
C SER A 45 -6.88 -13.30 -28.79
N GLU A 46 -7.58 -13.52 -27.69
CA GLU A 46 -8.84 -14.22 -27.74
C GLU A 46 -10.02 -13.26 -27.83
N GLU A 47 -10.83 -13.45 -28.85
CA GLU A 47 -12.15 -12.85 -28.95
C GLU A 47 -13.03 -13.36 -27.82
N ILE A 48 -13.38 -12.47 -26.89
CA ILE A 48 -14.36 -12.76 -25.85
C ILE A 48 -15.73 -12.87 -26.54
N LYS A 49 -16.26 -14.08 -26.57
CA LYS A 49 -17.65 -14.30 -26.98
C LYS A 49 -18.57 -13.76 -25.89
N PRO A 50 -19.57 -12.93 -26.25
CA PRO A 50 -20.54 -12.48 -25.27
C PRO A 50 -21.32 -13.69 -24.72
N VAL A 51 -21.44 -13.78 -23.40
CA VAL A 51 -22.34 -14.70 -22.75
C VAL A 51 -23.76 -14.22 -23.07
N ILE A 52 -24.40 -14.91 -24.02
CA ILE A 52 -25.81 -14.68 -24.33
C ILE A 52 -26.61 -15.52 -23.36
N ASP A 53 -27.07 -14.93 -22.29
CA ASP A 53 -28.13 -15.53 -21.49
C ASP A 53 -29.48 -15.13 -22.10
N GLY A 54 -30.14 -16.13 -22.66
CA GLY A 54 -31.41 -15.95 -23.30
C GLY A 54 -32.52 -15.85 -22.26
N MET A 55 -33.08 -14.68 -22.05
CA MET A 55 -34.52 -14.45 -21.83
C MET A 55 -34.83 -12.94 -21.78
N ASP A 56 -35.74 -12.57 -22.67
CA ASP A 56 -36.56 -11.37 -22.68
C ASP A 56 -35.89 -9.98 -22.66
N GLY A 57 -35.65 -9.43 -23.86
CA GLY A 57 -36.04 -8.07 -24.26
C GLY A 57 -35.43 -6.86 -23.55
N ILE A 58 -34.61 -7.02 -22.53
CA ILE A 58 -33.88 -5.94 -21.87
C ILE A 58 -32.45 -6.00 -22.41
N LYS A 59 -32.04 -4.98 -23.17
CA LYS A 59 -30.61 -4.75 -23.45
C LYS A 59 -29.92 -4.50 -22.11
N ILE A 60 -29.40 -5.54 -21.50
CA ILE A 60 -28.41 -5.41 -20.43
C ILE A 60 -27.23 -4.70 -21.09
N SER A 61 -26.87 -3.53 -20.61
CA SER A 61 -25.69 -2.81 -21.04
C SER A 61 -24.52 -3.80 -20.99
N GLN A 62 -23.87 -4.03 -22.15
CA GLN A 62 -22.70 -4.89 -22.20
C GLN A 62 -21.67 -4.35 -21.21
N GLY A 63 -21.31 -5.17 -20.21
CA GLY A 63 -20.26 -4.84 -19.27
C GLY A 63 -18.92 -4.59 -19.99
N LEU A 64 -18.02 -3.84 -19.35
CA LEU A 64 -16.67 -3.64 -19.86
C LEU A 64 -15.91 -4.97 -19.95
N GLY A 65 -15.03 -5.08 -20.93
CA GLY A 65 -14.13 -6.19 -21.13
C GLY A 65 -12.76 -5.74 -21.60
N LEU A 66 -11.83 -6.68 -21.71
CA LEU A 66 -10.44 -6.38 -22.10
C LEU A 66 -10.34 -5.64 -23.44
N GLN A 67 -11.23 -5.93 -24.38
CA GLN A 67 -11.30 -5.28 -25.70
C GLN A 67 -11.62 -3.79 -25.64
N ASP A 68 -12.16 -3.29 -24.55
CA ASP A 68 -12.49 -1.88 -24.35
C ASP A 68 -11.27 -1.02 -23.97
N PHE A 69 -10.13 -1.66 -23.73
CA PHE A 69 -8.89 -1.02 -23.29
C PHE A 69 -7.74 -1.24 -24.26
N ASP A 70 -6.91 -0.21 -24.42
CA ASP A 70 -5.57 -0.33 -24.99
C ASP A 70 -4.59 -0.59 -23.84
N LEU A 71 -3.77 -1.64 -23.96
CA LEU A 71 -2.70 -1.95 -23.03
C LEU A 71 -1.46 -1.17 -23.43
N ILE A 72 -0.95 -0.32 -22.54
CA ILE A 72 0.11 0.64 -22.87
C ILE A 72 1.46 0.20 -22.32
N ARG A 73 1.54 -0.14 -21.03
CA ARG A 73 2.79 -0.46 -20.33
C ARG A 73 2.53 -1.37 -19.14
N VAL A 74 3.56 -2.11 -18.74
CA VAL A 74 3.62 -2.74 -17.42
C VAL A 74 4.15 -1.72 -16.43
N ILE A 75 3.47 -1.51 -15.32
CA ILE A 75 3.85 -0.54 -14.28
C ILE A 75 4.12 -1.18 -12.92
N GLY A 76 3.78 -2.43 -12.73
CA GLY A 76 4.05 -3.16 -11.50
C GLY A 76 3.80 -4.65 -11.60
N ARG A 77 4.35 -5.38 -10.65
CA ARG A 77 4.10 -6.81 -10.43
C ARG A 77 3.99 -7.10 -8.95
N GLY A 78 3.10 -8.00 -8.59
CA GLY A 78 3.00 -8.63 -7.28
C GLY A 78 3.02 -10.15 -7.39
N SER A 79 2.91 -10.85 -6.27
CA SER A 79 2.96 -12.32 -6.21
C SER A 79 1.85 -12.99 -7.02
N TYR A 80 0.69 -12.35 -7.12
CA TYR A 80 -0.51 -12.87 -7.79
C TYR A 80 -0.95 -12.03 -8.98
N ALA A 81 -0.40 -10.85 -9.16
CA ALA A 81 -0.93 -9.86 -10.06
C ALA A 81 0.14 -9.15 -10.87
N LYS A 82 -0.27 -8.73 -12.04
CA LYS A 82 0.46 -7.81 -12.92
C LYS A 82 -0.35 -6.53 -13.02
N VAL A 83 0.30 -5.38 -12.95
CA VAL A 83 -0.36 -4.09 -13.08
C VAL A 83 0.05 -3.44 -14.38
N LEU A 84 -0.94 -3.07 -15.18
CA LEU A 84 -0.77 -2.45 -16.49
C LEU A 84 -1.31 -1.03 -16.48
N LEU A 85 -0.61 -0.15 -17.19
CA LEU A 85 -1.17 1.12 -17.63
C LEU A 85 -2.06 0.87 -18.83
N VAL A 86 -3.30 1.32 -18.77
CA VAL A 86 -4.30 1.11 -19.81
C VAL A 86 -5.04 2.39 -20.15
N ARG A 87 -5.57 2.45 -21.36
CA ARG A 87 -6.47 3.52 -21.82
C ARG A 87 -7.82 2.94 -22.14
N LEU A 88 -8.87 3.52 -21.59
CA LEU A 88 -10.24 3.19 -21.95
C LEU A 88 -10.55 3.84 -23.31
N LYS A 89 -10.83 3.04 -24.34
CA LYS A 89 -11.02 3.50 -25.73
C LYS A 89 -12.19 4.47 -25.87
N LYS A 90 -13.25 4.29 -25.07
CA LYS A 90 -14.47 5.10 -25.15
C LYS A 90 -14.24 6.59 -24.87
N ASN A 91 -13.35 6.94 -23.91
CA ASN A 91 -13.17 8.31 -23.43
C ASN A 91 -11.71 8.75 -23.37
N ASP A 92 -10.77 7.92 -23.83
CA ASP A 92 -9.31 8.16 -23.79
C ASP A 92 -8.73 8.35 -22.37
N GLN A 93 -9.48 8.00 -21.33
CA GLN A 93 -9.00 8.08 -19.95
C GLN A 93 -8.01 6.98 -19.63
N ILE A 94 -7.00 7.34 -18.83
CA ILE A 94 -5.91 6.46 -18.39
C ILE A 94 -6.23 5.87 -17.02
N TYR A 95 -6.05 4.56 -16.89
CA TYR A 95 -6.24 3.80 -15.65
C TYR A 95 -5.08 2.85 -15.42
N ALA A 96 -4.97 2.34 -14.21
CA ALA A 96 -4.19 1.15 -13.90
C ALA A 96 -5.12 -0.07 -13.94
N MET A 97 -4.63 -1.17 -14.47
CA MET A 97 -5.36 -2.45 -14.53
C MET A 97 -4.58 -3.51 -13.79
N LYS A 98 -5.14 -4.02 -12.70
CA LYS A 98 -4.58 -5.15 -11.97
C LYS A 98 -5.14 -6.44 -12.54
N VAL A 99 -4.26 -7.31 -13.02
CA VAL A 99 -4.59 -8.57 -13.67
C VAL A 99 -4.16 -9.71 -12.77
N VAL A 100 -5.12 -10.55 -12.37
CA VAL A 100 -4.91 -11.73 -11.51
C VAL A 100 -5.26 -12.98 -12.27
N LYS A 101 -4.35 -13.96 -12.34
CA LYS A 101 -4.65 -15.28 -12.92
C LYS A 101 -5.48 -16.10 -11.95
N LYS A 102 -6.63 -16.60 -12.41
CA LYS A 102 -7.51 -17.45 -11.60
C LYS A 102 -6.83 -18.74 -11.14
N GLU A 103 -5.89 -19.27 -11.92
CA GLU A 103 -5.11 -20.47 -11.56
C GLU A 103 -4.26 -20.27 -10.29
N LEU A 104 -3.98 -19.04 -9.89
CA LEU A 104 -3.22 -18.69 -8.68
C LEU A 104 -4.12 -18.53 -7.45
N VAL A 105 -5.42 -18.55 -7.64
CA VAL A 105 -6.44 -18.44 -6.60
C VAL A 105 -6.99 -19.84 -6.34
N HIS A 106 -6.36 -20.60 -5.41
CA HIS A 106 -6.55 -22.04 -5.29
C HIS A 106 -7.46 -22.49 -4.15
N ASP A 107 -7.57 -21.71 -3.11
CA ASP A 107 -8.29 -22.07 -1.90
C ASP A 107 -9.25 -20.96 -1.47
N ASP A 108 -10.06 -21.28 -0.48
CA ASP A 108 -11.05 -20.35 0.04
C ASP A 108 -10.40 -19.06 0.59
N GLU A 109 -9.17 -19.15 1.14
CA GLU A 109 -8.46 -17.99 1.65
C GLU A 109 -8.01 -17.04 0.54
N ASP A 110 -7.52 -17.59 -0.57
CA ASP A 110 -7.13 -16.79 -1.76
C ASP A 110 -8.36 -16.12 -2.38
N ILE A 111 -9.49 -16.80 -2.45
CA ILE A 111 -10.76 -16.27 -2.96
C ILE A 111 -11.26 -15.13 -2.07
N ASP A 112 -11.25 -15.33 -0.77
CA ASP A 112 -11.63 -14.31 0.21
C ASP A 112 -10.74 -13.07 0.10
N TRP A 113 -9.45 -13.26 -0.12
CA TRP A 113 -8.51 -12.17 -0.32
C TRP A 113 -8.85 -11.32 -1.56
N VAL A 114 -9.15 -11.95 -2.70
CA VAL A 114 -9.53 -11.26 -3.94
C VAL A 114 -10.86 -10.53 -3.78
N GLN A 115 -11.84 -11.14 -3.14
CA GLN A 115 -13.14 -10.53 -2.86
C GLN A 115 -13.01 -9.34 -1.89
N THR A 116 -12.19 -9.47 -0.87
CA THR A 116 -11.88 -8.40 0.07
C THR A 116 -11.24 -7.21 -0.64
N GLU A 117 -10.24 -7.44 -1.46
CA GLU A 117 -9.57 -6.39 -2.22
C GLU A 117 -10.56 -5.61 -3.10
N LYS A 118 -11.38 -6.32 -3.86
CA LYS A 118 -12.43 -5.71 -4.69
C LYS A 118 -13.38 -4.86 -3.83
N HIS A 119 -13.85 -5.40 -2.72
CA HIS A 119 -14.84 -4.76 -1.87
C HIS A 119 -14.30 -3.49 -1.21
N VAL A 120 -13.03 -3.50 -0.78
CA VAL A 120 -12.37 -2.31 -0.22
C VAL A 120 -12.13 -1.26 -1.30
N PHE A 121 -11.74 -1.65 -2.51
CA PHE A 121 -11.61 -0.73 -3.64
C PHE A 121 -12.93 -0.02 -3.96
N GLU A 122 -14.06 -0.71 -3.91
CA GLU A 122 -15.37 -0.10 -4.11
C GLU A 122 -15.64 1.02 -3.10
N GLN A 123 -15.37 0.78 -1.82
CA GLN A 123 -15.56 1.75 -0.75
C GLN A 123 -14.53 2.89 -0.79
N ALA A 124 -13.31 2.59 -1.22
CA ALA A 124 -12.20 3.53 -1.29
C ALA A 124 -12.48 4.74 -2.21
N SER A 125 -13.34 4.58 -3.21
CA SER A 125 -13.70 5.65 -4.14
C SER A 125 -14.30 6.89 -3.47
N SER A 126 -14.78 6.77 -2.24
CA SER A 126 -15.34 7.87 -1.44
C SER A 126 -14.31 8.68 -0.65
N ASN A 127 -13.02 8.31 -0.68
CA ASN A 127 -11.98 9.02 0.06
C ASN A 127 -10.88 9.52 -0.88
N PRO A 128 -10.44 10.79 -0.77
CA PRO A 128 -9.45 11.37 -1.68
C PRO A 128 -8.04 10.76 -1.55
N PHE A 129 -7.74 10.08 -0.44
CA PHE A 129 -6.43 9.49 -0.14
C PHE A 129 -6.36 7.97 -0.27
N LEU A 130 -7.37 7.40 -0.91
CA LEU A 130 -7.43 5.99 -1.25
C LEU A 130 -7.60 5.82 -2.75
N VAL A 131 -6.88 4.86 -3.33
CA VAL A 131 -7.06 4.50 -4.75
C VAL A 131 -8.43 3.87 -4.94
N GLY A 132 -9.22 4.45 -5.83
CA GLY A 132 -10.58 4.02 -6.11
C GLY A 132 -10.68 3.02 -7.26
N LEU A 133 -11.85 2.38 -7.37
CA LEU A 133 -12.19 1.40 -8.37
C LEU A 133 -13.03 2.03 -9.48
N HIS A 134 -12.62 1.81 -10.74
CA HIS A 134 -13.44 2.13 -11.90
C HIS A 134 -14.38 0.98 -12.26
N SER A 135 -13.83 -0.21 -12.47
CA SER A 135 -14.59 -1.39 -12.88
C SER A 135 -13.85 -2.68 -12.60
N CYS A 136 -14.60 -3.78 -12.59
CA CYS A 136 -14.07 -5.14 -12.57
C CYS A 136 -14.74 -5.96 -13.65
N PHE A 137 -14.00 -6.86 -14.25
CA PHE A 137 -14.49 -7.87 -15.18
C PHE A 137 -13.60 -9.11 -15.15
N GLN A 138 -14.01 -10.15 -15.81
CA GLN A 138 -13.28 -11.43 -15.82
C GLN A 138 -13.32 -12.08 -17.20
N THR A 139 -12.32 -12.91 -17.43
CA THR A 139 -12.30 -13.92 -18.50
C THR A 139 -12.28 -15.30 -17.87
N THR A 140 -12.25 -16.36 -18.66
CA THR A 140 -12.16 -17.73 -18.14
C THR A 140 -10.87 -17.98 -17.34
N SER A 141 -9.80 -17.23 -17.63
CA SER A 141 -8.48 -17.42 -17.01
C SER A 141 -8.08 -16.33 -16.02
N ARG A 142 -8.68 -15.12 -16.09
CA ARG A 142 -8.19 -13.95 -15.36
C ARG A 142 -9.31 -13.12 -14.73
N LEU A 143 -8.92 -12.41 -13.66
CA LEU A 143 -9.69 -11.34 -13.04
C LEU A 143 -9.00 -10.00 -13.35
N PHE A 144 -9.80 -8.97 -13.62
CA PHE A 144 -9.33 -7.63 -13.95
C PHE A 144 -9.96 -6.60 -13.02
N LEU A 145 -9.13 -5.80 -12.37
CA LEU A 145 -9.56 -4.64 -11.59
C LEU A 145 -9.00 -3.39 -12.27
N VAL A 146 -9.88 -2.54 -12.77
CA VAL A 146 -9.52 -1.24 -13.35
C VAL A 146 -9.62 -0.21 -12.24
N ILE A 147 -8.49 0.35 -11.87
CA ILE A 147 -8.34 1.25 -10.73
C ILE A 147 -7.78 2.60 -11.17
N GLU A 148 -7.91 3.58 -10.31
CA GLU A 148 -7.34 4.89 -10.51
C GLU A 148 -5.83 4.79 -10.79
N TYR A 149 -5.37 5.51 -11.82
CA TYR A 149 -3.95 5.63 -12.12
C TYR A 149 -3.35 6.80 -11.36
N VAL A 150 -2.33 6.51 -10.56
CA VAL A 150 -1.61 7.48 -9.72
C VAL A 150 -0.15 7.49 -10.17
N ASN A 151 0.35 8.63 -10.64
CA ASN A 151 1.56 8.71 -11.44
C ASN A 151 2.75 9.46 -10.82
N GLY A 152 2.64 9.84 -9.56
CA GLY A 152 3.72 10.54 -8.86
C GLY A 152 4.77 9.64 -8.21
N GLY A 153 4.69 8.32 -8.39
CA GLY A 153 5.56 7.33 -7.73
C GLY A 153 5.12 7.03 -6.30
N ASP A 154 5.71 5.99 -5.72
CA ASP A 154 5.51 5.64 -4.32
C ASP A 154 6.54 6.31 -3.40
N LEU A 155 6.29 6.29 -2.09
CA LEU A 155 7.21 6.88 -1.12
C LEU A 155 8.56 6.14 -1.04
N MET A 156 8.60 4.84 -1.31
CA MET A 156 9.86 4.10 -1.37
C MET A 156 10.76 4.66 -2.48
N PHE A 157 10.19 4.88 -3.67
CA PHE A 157 10.89 5.49 -4.80
C PHE A 157 11.47 6.87 -4.44
N HIS A 158 10.70 7.71 -3.77
CA HIS A 158 11.15 9.04 -3.35
C HIS A 158 12.16 8.99 -2.20
N MET A 159 12.01 8.05 -1.27
CA MET A 159 12.97 7.84 -0.18
C MET A 159 14.34 7.36 -0.67
N GLN A 160 14.39 6.50 -1.68
CA GLN A 160 15.64 6.07 -2.29
C GLN A 160 16.42 7.23 -2.91
N ARG A 161 15.71 8.25 -3.39
CA ARG A 161 16.33 9.45 -3.98
C ARG A 161 16.73 10.50 -2.94
N GLN A 162 15.92 10.70 -1.91
CA GLN A 162 16.09 11.78 -0.92
C GLN A 162 16.73 11.29 0.38
N ARG A 163 16.79 9.99 0.62
CA ARG A 163 17.27 9.31 1.84
C ARG A 163 16.41 9.56 3.07
N LYS A 164 16.09 10.80 3.39
CA LYS A 164 15.17 11.21 4.45
C LYS A 164 14.40 12.44 4.04
N LEU A 165 13.25 12.66 4.64
CA LEU A 165 12.39 13.80 4.38
C LEU A 165 12.47 14.82 5.51
N PRO A 166 12.30 16.12 5.22
CA PRO A 166 12.05 17.13 6.24
C PRO A 166 10.82 16.75 7.08
N GLU A 167 10.82 17.12 8.36
CA GLU A 167 9.71 16.83 9.26
C GLU A 167 8.37 17.39 8.75
N GLU A 168 8.38 18.55 8.09
CA GLU A 168 7.17 19.14 7.50
C GLU A 168 6.56 18.27 6.40
N HIS A 169 7.41 17.65 5.56
CA HIS A 169 6.95 16.72 4.52
C HIS A 169 6.37 15.46 5.15
N ALA A 170 7.09 14.88 6.10
CA ALA A 170 6.62 13.67 6.82
C ALA A 170 5.31 13.94 7.57
N ARG A 171 5.16 15.12 8.18
CA ARG A 171 3.92 15.54 8.84
C ARG A 171 2.74 15.60 7.88
N PHE A 172 2.94 16.21 6.74
CA PHE A 172 1.90 16.32 5.71
C PHE A 172 1.43 14.94 5.24
N TYR A 173 2.36 14.07 4.85
CA TYR A 173 2.03 12.73 4.40
C TYR A 173 1.40 11.90 5.50
N ALA A 174 1.94 11.94 6.71
CA ALA A 174 1.36 11.23 7.85
C ALA A 174 -0.07 11.68 8.17
N ALA A 175 -0.35 12.97 8.09
CA ALA A 175 -1.69 13.50 8.32
C ALA A 175 -2.69 13.00 7.27
N GLU A 176 -2.33 13.00 5.99
CA GLU A 176 -3.17 12.46 4.93
C GLU A 176 -3.38 10.94 5.09
N ILE A 177 -2.34 10.21 5.47
CA ILE A 177 -2.46 8.78 5.77
C ILE A 177 -3.40 8.52 6.95
N CYS A 178 -3.32 9.35 8.01
CA CYS A 178 -4.23 9.26 9.15
C CYS A 178 -5.70 9.38 8.73
N ILE A 179 -6.01 10.31 7.84
CA ILE A 179 -7.38 10.49 7.32
C ILE A 179 -7.83 9.24 6.56
N ALA A 180 -6.96 8.68 5.72
CA ALA A 180 -7.26 7.46 4.96
C ALA A 180 -7.49 6.26 5.89
N LEU A 181 -6.60 6.04 6.87
CA LEU A 181 -6.74 4.95 7.83
C LEU A 181 -8.01 5.10 8.68
N ASN A 182 -8.29 6.29 9.16
CA ASN A 182 -9.51 6.53 9.95
C ASN A 182 -10.78 6.27 9.14
N PHE A 183 -10.80 6.65 7.86
CA PHE A 183 -11.90 6.34 6.96
C PHE A 183 -12.16 4.84 6.88
N LEU A 184 -11.10 4.02 6.75
CA LEU A 184 -11.21 2.56 6.73
C LEU A 184 -11.66 2.02 8.09
N HIS A 185 -11.08 2.50 9.19
CA HIS A 185 -11.41 2.07 10.54
C HIS A 185 -12.87 2.33 10.90
N GLU A 186 -13.42 3.48 10.51
CA GLU A 186 -14.84 3.81 10.70
C GLU A 186 -15.78 2.84 9.97
N ARG A 187 -15.28 2.17 8.93
CA ARG A 187 -16.01 1.16 8.16
C ARG A 187 -15.69 -0.27 8.57
N GLY A 188 -15.03 -0.44 9.71
CA GLY A 188 -14.67 -1.76 10.22
C GLY A 188 -13.57 -2.46 9.44
N ILE A 189 -12.68 -1.73 8.78
CA ILE A 189 -11.61 -2.25 7.94
C ILE A 189 -10.25 -1.93 8.58
N ILE A 190 -9.44 -2.96 8.82
CA ILE A 190 -8.01 -2.82 9.13
C ILE A 190 -7.25 -2.90 7.81
N TYR A 191 -6.36 -1.93 7.55
CA TYR A 191 -5.57 -1.90 6.31
C TYR A 191 -4.50 -2.99 6.27
N ARG A 192 -3.73 -3.17 7.33
CA ARG A 192 -2.73 -4.22 7.60
C ARG A 192 -1.49 -4.26 6.71
N ASP A 193 -1.38 -3.38 5.73
CA ASP A 193 -0.25 -3.37 4.78
C ASP A 193 0.31 -1.97 4.53
N LEU A 194 0.32 -1.12 5.55
CA LEU A 194 0.93 0.19 5.46
C LEU A 194 2.45 0.06 5.41
N LYS A 195 3.04 0.52 4.33
CA LYS A 195 4.48 0.56 4.06
C LYS A 195 4.76 1.63 3.01
N LEU A 196 6.02 2.03 2.87
CA LEU A 196 6.43 3.06 1.91
C LEU A 196 5.99 2.76 0.48
N ASP A 197 6.01 1.50 0.07
CA ASP A 197 5.67 1.04 -1.28
C ASP A 197 4.19 1.19 -1.60
N ASN A 198 3.32 1.19 -0.59
CA ASN A 198 1.88 1.28 -0.74
C ASN A 198 1.32 2.70 -0.58
N VAL A 199 2.19 3.68 -0.38
CA VAL A 199 1.83 5.10 -0.34
C VAL A 199 2.27 5.75 -1.63
N LEU A 200 1.32 6.04 -2.50
CA LEU A 200 1.55 6.69 -3.80
C LEU A 200 1.39 8.21 -3.67
N LEU A 201 2.05 8.96 -4.53
CA LEU A 201 1.81 10.38 -4.72
C LEU A 201 1.02 10.61 -6.00
N ASP A 202 -0.01 11.45 -5.93
CA ASP A 202 -0.69 11.92 -7.13
C ASP A 202 0.11 13.02 -7.84
N ALA A 203 -0.38 13.51 -8.97
CA ALA A 203 0.30 14.52 -9.76
C ALA A 203 0.53 15.84 -9.01
N GLU A 204 -0.28 16.14 -8.01
CA GLU A 204 -0.17 17.34 -7.18
C GLU A 204 0.76 17.14 -5.98
N GLY A 205 1.01 15.89 -5.57
CA GLY A 205 1.82 15.54 -4.41
C GLY A 205 1.02 15.13 -3.17
N HIS A 206 -0.29 14.92 -3.29
CA HIS A 206 -1.10 14.29 -2.26
C HIS A 206 -0.89 12.78 -2.25
N ILE A 207 -1.09 12.14 -1.10
CA ILE A 207 -0.93 10.69 -1.00
C ILE A 207 -2.19 9.94 -1.44
N LYS A 208 -1.98 8.71 -1.89
CA LYS A 208 -3.02 7.71 -2.06
C LYS A 208 -2.53 6.35 -1.62
N LEU A 209 -3.26 5.71 -0.71
CA LEU A 209 -2.99 4.34 -0.32
C LEU A 209 -3.52 3.38 -1.39
N THR A 210 -2.76 2.33 -1.65
CA THR A 210 -3.10 1.28 -2.62
C THR A 210 -2.88 -0.09 -2.02
N ASP A 211 -3.26 -1.13 -2.75
CA ASP A 211 -3.10 -2.53 -2.37
C ASP A 211 -3.91 -2.92 -1.11
N TYR A 212 -5.15 -3.34 -1.34
CA TYR A 212 -6.10 -3.70 -0.27
C TYR A 212 -6.23 -5.21 -0.04
N GLY A 213 -5.36 -6.01 -0.64
CA GLY A 213 -5.42 -7.46 -0.54
C GLY A 213 -5.23 -8.00 0.88
N MET A 214 -4.54 -7.25 1.74
CA MET A 214 -4.29 -7.62 3.14
C MET A 214 -5.32 -7.08 4.12
N CYS A 215 -6.32 -6.32 3.66
CA CYS A 215 -7.34 -5.74 4.54
C CYS A 215 -8.17 -6.81 5.25
N LYS A 216 -8.64 -6.47 6.44
CA LYS A 216 -9.64 -7.25 7.19
C LYS A 216 -10.90 -6.43 7.35
N GLU A 217 -12.02 -6.94 6.87
CA GLU A 217 -13.33 -6.30 6.91
C GLU A 217 -14.22 -6.85 8.03
N GLY A 218 -15.35 -6.19 8.23
CA GLY A 218 -16.45 -6.68 9.07
C GLY A 218 -16.21 -6.53 10.57
N LEU A 219 -15.30 -5.66 11.00
CA LEU A 219 -15.00 -5.42 12.41
C LEU A 219 -15.89 -4.31 12.97
N GLY A 220 -16.73 -4.66 13.94
CA GLY A 220 -17.42 -3.71 14.78
C GLY A 220 -16.50 -3.10 15.85
N PRO A 221 -16.97 -2.08 16.60
CA PRO A 221 -16.21 -1.51 17.70
C PRO A 221 -15.81 -2.56 18.74
N GLY A 222 -14.51 -2.68 19.00
CA GLY A 222 -13.96 -3.65 19.95
C GLY A 222 -13.76 -5.07 19.41
N ASP A 223 -14.16 -5.35 18.16
CA ASP A 223 -13.89 -6.62 17.52
C ASP A 223 -12.40 -6.78 17.19
N THR A 224 -11.94 -8.02 17.15
CA THR A 224 -10.54 -8.37 16.92
C THR A 224 -10.40 -9.47 15.88
N THR A 225 -9.19 -9.64 15.40
CA THR A 225 -8.77 -10.72 14.50
C THR A 225 -7.43 -11.28 14.99
N SER A 226 -7.05 -12.45 14.50
CA SER A 226 -5.83 -13.15 14.95
C SER A 226 -4.92 -13.61 13.82
N THR A 227 -5.24 -13.30 12.58
CA THR A 227 -4.43 -13.70 11.41
C THR A 227 -3.03 -13.09 11.47
N PHE A 228 -1.99 -13.91 11.36
CA PHE A 228 -0.62 -13.45 11.23
C PHE A 228 -0.36 -12.99 9.80
N CYS A 229 -0.18 -11.70 9.61
CA CYS A 229 0.04 -11.10 8.29
C CYS A 229 0.76 -9.76 8.38
N GLY A 230 1.30 -9.33 7.26
CA GLY A 230 1.97 -8.05 7.09
C GLY A 230 3.40 -8.19 6.55
N THR A 231 4.01 -7.07 6.19
CA THR A 231 5.41 -7.01 5.80
C THR A 231 6.29 -6.98 7.07
N PRO A 232 7.31 -7.84 7.19
CA PRO A 232 8.03 -8.07 8.46
C PRO A 232 8.45 -6.83 9.23
N ASN A 233 9.01 -5.83 8.56
CA ASN A 233 9.48 -4.59 9.18
C ASN A 233 8.37 -3.75 9.84
N TYR A 234 7.11 -3.93 9.40
CA TYR A 234 5.95 -3.13 9.83
C TYR A 234 5.00 -3.89 10.75
N ILE A 235 5.27 -5.16 11.03
CA ILE A 235 4.40 -6.01 11.86
C ILE A 235 4.40 -5.52 13.31
N ALA A 236 3.21 -5.27 13.85
CA ALA A 236 3.04 -4.82 15.21
C ALA A 236 3.41 -5.90 16.25
N PRO A 237 3.91 -5.52 17.44
CA PRO A 237 4.27 -6.47 18.49
C PRO A 237 3.15 -7.42 18.90
N GLU A 238 1.90 -6.95 18.95
CA GLU A 238 0.73 -7.79 19.30
C GLU A 238 0.49 -8.92 18.30
N ILE A 239 0.75 -8.69 17.00
CA ILE A 239 0.71 -9.76 15.98
C ILE A 239 1.82 -10.79 16.24
N LEU A 240 3.04 -10.32 16.49
CA LEU A 240 4.20 -11.19 16.77
C LEU A 240 4.02 -12.03 18.03
N ARG A 241 3.31 -11.51 19.04
CA ARG A 241 2.97 -12.25 20.25
C ARG A 241 1.83 -13.26 20.08
N GLY A 242 1.19 -13.27 18.90
CA GLY A 242 0.04 -14.14 18.64
C GLY A 242 -1.25 -13.70 19.36
N GLU A 243 -1.33 -12.45 19.78
CA GLU A 243 -2.50 -11.89 20.42
C GLU A 243 -3.58 -11.53 19.39
N GLU A 244 -4.84 -11.49 19.85
CA GLU A 244 -5.90 -10.85 19.08
C GLU A 244 -5.64 -9.34 18.97
N TYR A 245 -5.87 -8.78 17.80
CA TYR A 245 -5.61 -7.36 17.52
C TYR A 245 -6.75 -6.71 16.72
N GLY A 246 -6.77 -5.40 16.73
CA GLY A 246 -7.70 -4.57 15.98
C GLY A 246 -6.98 -3.53 15.13
N PHE A 247 -7.55 -2.32 15.06
CA PHE A 247 -7.00 -1.21 14.26
C PHE A 247 -5.63 -0.71 14.73
N SER A 248 -5.23 -1.06 15.94
CA SER A 248 -3.96 -0.67 16.57
C SER A 248 -2.73 -0.97 15.72
N VAL A 249 -2.78 -2.02 14.91
CA VAL A 249 -1.66 -2.45 14.06
C VAL A 249 -1.37 -1.46 12.95
N ASP A 250 -2.38 -0.73 12.47
CA ASP A 250 -2.20 0.32 11.46
C ASP A 250 -1.50 1.56 12.04
N TRP A 251 -1.77 1.92 13.28
CA TRP A 251 -1.10 3.04 13.95
C TRP A 251 0.35 2.73 14.29
N TRP A 252 0.66 1.49 14.67
CA TRP A 252 2.04 1.02 14.78
C TRP A 252 2.78 1.15 13.44
N ALA A 253 2.20 0.62 12.37
CA ALA A 253 2.80 0.69 11.02
C ALA A 253 3.03 2.13 10.57
N LEU A 254 2.11 3.05 10.88
CA LEU A 254 2.29 4.48 10.63
C LEU A 254 3.50 5.03 11.40
N GLY A 255 3.69 4.64 12.65
CA GLY A 255 4.85 5.01 13.43
C GLY A 255 6.17 4.55 12.80
N VAL A 256 6.22 3.32 12.33
CA VAL A 256 7.38 2.77 11.59
C VAL A 256 7.66 3.57 10.32
N LEU A 257 6.62 3.83 9.54
CA LEU A 257 6.72 4.59 8.29
C LEU A 257 7.18 6.04 8.53
N MET A 258 6.65 6.69 9.55
CA MET A 258 7.07 8.04 9.94
C MET A 258 8.53 8.07 10.39
N PHE A 259 8.95 7.07 11.15
CA PHE A 259 10.35 6.92 11.55
C PHE A 259 11.26 6.80 10.31
N GLU A 260 10.90 5.94 9.37
CA GLU A 260 11.66 5.79 8.12
C GLU A 260 11.72 7.09 7.32
N MET A 261 10.62 7.83 7.19
CA MET A 261 10.60 9.10 6.49
C MET A 261 11.54 10.13 7.11
N MET A 262 11.56 10.25 8.44
CA MET A 262 12.30 11.29 9.13
C MET A 262 13.73 10.90 9.49
N ALA A 263 13.99 9.64 9.78
CA ALA A 263 15.30 9.13 10.15
C ALA A 263 16.11 8.60 8.95
N GLY A 264 15.44 8.22 7.85
CA GLY A 264 16.08 7.64 6.67
C GLY A 264 16.51 6.18 6.83
N ARG A 265 16.03 5.52 7.86
CA ARG A 265 16.29 4.10 8.16
C ARG A 265 15.12 3.49 8.92
N SER A 266 15.07 2.15 8.94
CA SER A 266 14.12 1.43 9.80
C SER A 266 14.45 1.66 11.29
N PRO A 267 13.44 1.74 12.17
CA PRO A 267 13.68 1.75 13.61
C PRO A 267 14.30 0.44 14.12
N PHE A 268 14.27 -0.63 13.34
CA PHE A 268 14.72 -1.98 13.66
C PHE A 268 15.95 -2.41 12.86
N ASP A 269 16.64 -1.46 12.23
CA ASP A 269 17.88 -1.76 11.52
C ASP A 269 18.90 -2.41 12.45
N ILE A 270 19.32 -3.59 12.05
CA ILE A 270 20.29 -4.38 12.77
C ILE A 270 21.57 -4.37 11.95
N ILE A 271 22.57 -3.66 12.46
CA ILE A 271 23.92 -3.75 11.94
C ILE A 271 24.59 -4.90 12.69
N THR A 272 24.74 -6.05 12.04
CA THR A 272 25.49 -7.17 12.58
C THR A 272 26.37 -7.76 11.49
N ASP A 273 27.62 -8.04 11.86
CA ASP A 273 28.59 -8.73 10.99
C ASP A 273 28.33 -10.24 10.91
N ASN A 274 27.37 -10.74 11.68
CA ASN A 274 27.01 -12.15 11.69
C ASN A 274 25.81 -12.42 10.77
N PRO A 275 26.00 -13.07 9.61
CA PRO A 275 24.92 -13.36 8.67
C PRO A 275 23.82 -14.25 9.26
N ASP A 276 24.11 -15.05 10.28
CA ASP A 276 23.11 -15.89 10.96
C ASP A 276 22.13 -15.07 11.83
N MET A 277 22.45 -13.81 12.10
CA MET A 277 21.60 -12.87 12.85
C MET A 277 20.74 -11.96 11.97
N ASN A 278 20.86 -12.03 10.64
CA ASN A 278 20.05 -11.26 9.69
C ASN A 278 18.80 -12.04 9.25
N THR A 279 18.19 -12.80 10.16
CA THR A 279 16.99 -13.57 9.90
C THR A 279 15.73 -12.78 10.26
N GLU A 280 14.61 -13.16 9.66
CA GLU A 280 13.28 -12.63 10.01
C GLU A 280 12.97 -12.85 11.50
N ASP A 281 13.32 -14.02 12.04
CA ASP A 281 13.15 -14.33 13.46
C ASP A 281 13.90 -13.35 14.37
N TYR A 282 15.10 -12.94 13.99
CA TYR A 282 15.86 -11.95 14.73
C TYR A 282 15.24 -10.56 14.64
N LEU A 283 14.73 -10.17 13.46
CA LEU A 283 13.98 -8.93 13.30
C LEU A 283 12.76 -8.90 14.24
N PHE A 284 12.01 -9.98 14.30
CA PHE A 284 10.85 -10.09 15.19
C PHE A 284 11.23 -9.98 16.66
N GLN A 285 12.35 -10.60 17.05
CA GLN A 285 12.88 -10.46 18.39
C GLN A 285 13.27 -9.02 18.72
N VAL A 286 13.87 -8.30 17.78
CA VAL A 286 14.20 -6.87 17.94
C VAL A 286 12.95 -6.03 18.12
N ILE A 287 11.93 -6.25 17.31
CA ILE A 287 10.63 -5.52 17.40
C ILE A 287 10.01 -5.74 18.78
N LEU A 288 10.06 -6.98 19.30
CA LEU A 288 9.46 -7.33 20.59
C LEU A 288 10.24 -6.81 21.80
N GLU A 289 11.55 -6.90 21.77
CA GLU A 289 12.37 -6.81 22.98
C GLU A 289 13.23 -5.54 23.06
N LYS A 290 13.69 -5.00 21.93
CA LYS A 290 14.63 -3.89 21.97
C LYS A 290 13.93 -2.52 22.02
N PRO A 291 14.41 -1.60 22.87
CA PRO A 291 13.89 -0.23 22.87
C PRO A 291 14.23 0.47 21.57
N ILE A 292 13.27 1.26 21.07
CA ILE A 292 13.43 2.05 19.85
C ILE A 292 14.24 3.30 20.18
N ARG A 293 15.35 3.50 19.47
CA ARG A 293 16.21 4.67 19.62
C ARG A 293 15.84 5.73 18.59
N ILE A 294 15.33 6.86 19.06
CA ILE A 294 14.98 7.99 18.22
C ILE A 294 16.21 8.87 18.01
N PRO A 295 16.57 9.20 16.75
CA PRO A 295 17.70 10.06 16.45
C PRO A 295 17.62 11.42 17.16
N ARG A 296 18.74 11.90 17.67
CA ARG A 296 18.80 13.17 18.41
C ARG A 296 18.56 14.40 17.55
N PHE A 297 18.72 14.28 16.23
CA PHE A 297 18.48 15.40 15.30
C PHE A 297 16.99 15.67 15.06
N LEU A 298 16.10 14.75 15.43
CA LEU A 298 14.67 14.97 15.34
C LEU A 298 14.19 15.94 16.42
N SER A 299 13.16 16.74 16.08
CA SER A 299 12.54 17.65 17.03
C SER A 299 11.91 16.90 18.21
N VAL A 300 11.68 17.62 19.30
CA VAL A 300 10.97 17.07 20.48
C VAL A 300 9.57 16.59 20.10
N LYS A 301 8.86 17.33 19.24
CA LYS A 301 7.52 16.97 18.75
C LYS A 301 7.54 15.68 17.93
N ALA A 302 8.51 15.55 17.01
CA ALA A 302 8.70 14.35 16.21
C ALA A 302 9.05 13.14 17.09
N SER A 303 9.98 13.32 18.03
CA SER A 303 10.32 12.27 18.99
C SER A 303 9.10 11.83 19.81
N HIS A 304 8.27 12.75 20.24
CA HIS A 304 7.09 12.48 21.06
C HIS A 304 6.00 11.71 20.27
N VAL A 305 5.72 12.12 19.02
CA VAL A 305 4.74 11.40 18.20
C VAL A 305 5.20 9.99 17.83
N LEU A 306 6.48 9.82 17.53
CA LEU A 306 7.06 8.51 17.25
C LEU A 306 6.96 7.58 18.47
N LYS A 307 7.28 8.05 19.65
CA LYS A 307 7.10 7.28 20.89
C LYS A 307 5.64 6.92 21.15
N GLY A 308 4.72 7.79 20.75
CA GLY A 308 3.29 7.53 20.87
C GLY A 308 2.82 6.39 19.96
N PHE A 309 3.16 6.42 18.68
CA PHE A 309 2.78 5.37 17.74
C PHE A 309 3.58 4.08 17.92
N LEU A 310 4.84 4.17 18.30
CA LEU A 310 5.73 3.02 18.50
C LEU A 310 5.71 2.48 19.92
N ASN A 311 4.63 2.69 20.64
CA ASN A 311 4.40 2.05 21.92
C ASN A 311 4.07 0.57 21.68
N LYS A 312 4.83 -0.33 22.31
CA LYS A 312 4.67 -1.78 22.12
C LYS A 312 3.41 -2.33 22.78
N ASP A 313 2.85 -1.60 23.75
CA ASP A 313 1.54 -1.90 24.32
C ASP A 313 0.45 -1.18 23.49
N PRO A 314 -0.40 -1.93 22.76
CA PRO A 314 -1.44 -1.32 21.93
C PRO A 314 -2.47 -0.52 22.77
N LYS A 315 -2.61 -0.80 24.04
CA LYS A 315 -3.54 -0.04 24.92
C LYS A 315 -3.04 1.37 25.23
N GLU A 316 -1.74 1.56 25.24
CA GLU A 316 -1.07 2.85 25.51
C GLU A 316 -0.66 3.57 24.23
N ARG A 317 -0.78 2.91 23.08
CA ARG A 317 -0.37 3.45 21.78
C ARG A 317 -1.26 4.59 21.35
N LEU A 318 -0.67 5.66 20.79
CA LEU A 318 -1.38 6.78 20.19
C LEU A 318 -2.33 6.30 19.09
N GLY A 319 -3.58 6.77 19.12
CA GLY A 319 -4.62 6.39 18.17
C GLY A 319 -5.44 5.16 18.55
N CYS A 320 -5.05 4.42 19.58
CA CYS A 320 -5.66 3.15 19.95
C CYS A 320 -6.69 3.24 21.07
N GLN A 321 -6.97 4.44 21.57
CA GLN A 321 -8.01 4.64 22.58
C GLN A 321 -9.40 4.45 21.95
N PRO A 322 -10.30 3.63 22.53
CA PRO A 322 -11.53 3.20 21.86
C PRO A 322 -12.46 4.33 21.43
N GLN A 323 -12.50 5.43 22.18
CA GLN A 323 -13.45 6.52 21.92
C GLN A 323 -12.78 7.79 21.38
N THR A 324 -11.50 8.01 21.64
CA THR A 324 -10.81 9.28 21.36
C THR A 324 -9.63 9.13 20.42
N GLY A 325 -9.36 7.92 19.91
CA GLY A 325 -8.12 7.59 19.22
C GLY A 325 -7.72 8.57 18.12
N PHE A 326 -8.61 8.85 17.18
CA PHE A 326 -8.32 9.79 16.10
C PHE A 326 -8.24 11.25 16.58
N SER A 327 -9.05 11.63 17.55
CA SER A 327 -8.97 12.95 18.19
C SER A 327 -7.62 13.16 18.89
N ASP A 328 -7.11 12.13 19.56
CA ASP A 328 -5.80 12.16 20.21
C ASP A 328 -4.67 12.38 19.21
N ILE A 329 -4.76 11.78 18.04
CA ILE A 329 -3.80 12.00 16.95
C ILE A 329 -3.89 13.44 16.44
N LYS A 330 -5.09 13.91 16.10
CA LYS A 330 -5.30 15.26 15.56
C LYS A 330 -4.87 16.36 16.53
N SER A 331 -5.02 16.15 17.82
CA SER A 331 -4.65 17.10 18.87
C SER A 331 -3.19 16.99 19.32
N HIS A 332 -2.44 15.99 18.84
CA HIS A 332 -1.03 15.85 19.18
C HIS A 332 -0.22 17.04 18.71
N THR A 333 0.74 17.49 19.51
CA THR A 333 1.57 18.70 19.23
C THR A 333 2.31 18.62 17.90
N PHE A 334 2.68 17.42 17.44
CA PHE A 334 3.32 17.24 16.14
C PHE A 334 2.43 17.67 14.97
N PHE A 335 1.12 17.47 15.09
CA PHE A 335 0.13 17.80 14.07
C PHE A 335 -0.55 19.16 14.27
N ARG A 336 -0.09 19.98 15.20
CA ARG A 336 -0.74 21.26 15.53
C ARG A 336 -0.90 22.21 14.35
N SER A 337 0.04 22.21 13.41
CA SER A 337 0.02 23.06 12.22
C SER A 337 -0.92 22.56 11.11
N ILE A 338 -1.48 21.39 11.26
CA ILE A 338 -2.37 20.79 10.28
C ILE A 338 -3.79 21.31 10.45
N ASP A 339 -4.34 21.93 9.41
CA ASP A 339 -5.78 22.16 9.26
C ASP A 339 -6.43 20.92 8.68
N TRP A 340 -7.00 20.07 9.52
CA TRP A 340 -7.51 18.77 9.14
C TRP A 340 -8.71 18.86 8.19
N ASP A 341 -9.55 19.86 8.32
CA ASP A 341 -10.71 20.05 7.45
C ASP A 341 -10.28 20.44 6.02
N MET A 342 -9.33 21.37 5.90
CA MET A 342 -8.75 21.75 4.62
C MET A 342 -7.96 20.60 3.98
N LEU A 343 -7.22 19.84 4.80
CA LEU A 343 -6.44 18.69 4.33
C LEU A 343 -7.36 17.62 3.71
N GLU A 344 -8.43 17.28 4.39
CA GLU A 344 -9.42 16.28 3.93
C GLU A 344 -10.07 16.67 2.59
N LYS A 345 -10.25 17.97 2.35
CA LYS A 345 -10.78 18.52 1.11
C LYS A 345 -9.73 18.74 0.02
N LYS A 346 -8.47 18.34 0.27
CA LYS A 346 -7.33 18.60 -0.62
C LYS A 346 -7.12 20.09 -0.94
N GLN A 347 -7.43 20.97 0.00
CA GLN A 347 -7.28 22.43 -0.13
C GLN A 347 -5.94 22.94 0.38
N THR A 348 -5.09 22.07 0.91
CA THR A 348 -3.73 22.39 1.35
C THR A 348 -2.74 22.11 0.23
N THR A 349 -1.68 22.93 0.17
CA THR A 349 -0.62 22.75 -0.82
C THR A 349 0.34 21.66 -0.37
N PRO A 350 0.55 20.58 -1.17
CA PRO A 350 1.56 19.58 -0.88
C PRO A 350 2.97 20.18 -0.83
N PRO A 351 3.85 19.61 0.01
CA PRO A 351 5.22 20.14 0.16
C PRO A 351 6.14 19.83 -1.01
N PHE A 352 5.75 18.90 -1.87
CA PHE A 352 6.53 18.44 -3.01
C PHE A 352 5.58 18.06 -4.16
N GLN A 353 5.90 18.50 -5.36
CA GLN A 353 5.19 18.12 -6.56
C GLN A 353 6.06 17.17 -7.39
N PRO A 354 5.61 15.93 -7.65
CA PRO A 354 6.33 14.99 -8.48
C PRO A 354 6.56 15.53 -9.91
N GLN A 355 7.70 15.19 -10.50
CA GLN A 355 7.96 15.51 -11.90
C GLN A 355 7.27 14.50 -12.82
N ILE A 356 6.42 15.02 -13.70
CA ILE A 356 5.70 14.26 -14.71
C ILE A 356 5.97 14.93 -16.04
N THR A 357 6.77 14.28 -16.90
CA THR A 357 7.29 14.87 -18.15
C THR A 357 6.52 14.47 -19.39
N ASP A 358 5.72 13.40 -19.31
CA ASP A 358 4.90 12.92 -20.40
C ASP A 358 3.44 12.69 -19.97
N ASP A 359 2.54 12.45 -20.94
CA ASP A 359 1.12 12.26 -20.70
C ASP A 359 0.81 11.03 -19.82
N TYR A 360 1.72 10.08 -19.77
CA TYR A 360 1.56 8.84 -18.99
C TYR A 360 2.23 8.91 -17.62
N GLY A 361 3.22 9.80 -17.41
CA GLY A 361 3.92 9.96 -16.14
C GLY A 361 4.75 8.75 -15.71
N LEU A 362 5.39 8.06 -16.67
CA LEU A 362 6.15 6.83 -16.42
C LEU A 362 7.50 7.05 -15.73
N ASP A 363 7.97 8.28 -15.61
CA ASP A 363 9.28 8.62 -15.00
C ASP A 363 9.38 8.20 -13.53
N ASN A 364 8.26 8.08 -12.84
CA ASN A 364 8.18 7.71 -11.43
C ASN A 364 7.95 6.21 -11.20
N PHE A 365 8.10 5.40 -12.25
CA PHE A 365 7.99 3.95 -12.18
C PHE A 365 9.35 3.31 -12.48
N ASP A 366 9.61 2.16 -11.86
CA ASP A 366 10.83 1.39 -12.10
C ASP A 366 10.88 0.93 -13.56
N THR A 367 11.99 1.23 -14.23
CA THR A 367 12.26 0.83 -15.63
C THR A 367 12.28 -0.68 -15.81
N GLN A 368 12.51 -1.44 -14.75
CA GLN A 368 12.39 -2.90 -14.77
C GLN A 368 11.01 -3.33 -15.23
N PHE A 369 9.95 -2.66 -14.77
CA PHE A 369 8.57 -2.95 -15.18
C PHE A 369 8.20 -2.30 -16.50
N THR A 370 8.56 -1.03 -16.69
CA THR A 370 8.15 -0.28 -17.90
C THR A 370 8.84 -0.73 -19.16
N SER A 371 9.93 -1.47 -19.07
CA SER A 371 10.62 -2.10 -20.20
C SER A 371 10.10 -3.50 -20.55
N GLU A 372 9.23 -4.09 -19.74
CA GLU A 372 8.62 -5.37 -20.04
C GLU A 372 7.68 -5.31 -21.24
N PRO A 373 7.58 -6.38 -22.05
CA PRO A 373 6.56 -6.48 -23.10
C PRO A 373 5.16 -6.42 -22.51
N VAL A 374 4.27 -5.63 -23.13
CA VAL A 374 2.88 -5.50 -22.71
C VAL A 374 2.08 -6.65 -23.32
N GLN A 375 2.16 -7.80 -22.71
CA GLN A 375 1.50 -9.02 -23.19
C GLN A 375 0.95 -9.83 -22.03
N LEU A 376 -0.19 -10.50 -22.27
CA LEU A 376 -0.73 -11.50 -21.37
C LEU A 376 -0.32 -12.89 -21.87
N THR A 377 -0.01 -13.82 -20.96
CA THR A 377 0.36 -15.19 -21.30
C THR A 377 -0.81 -15.91 -22.01
N PRO A 378 -0.55 -16.74 -23.04
CA PRO A 378 -1.58 -17.59 -23.63
C PRO A 378 -2.27 -18.47 -22.58
N ASP A 379 -3.58 -18.60 -22.75
CA ASP A 379 -4.39 -19.48 -21.92
C ASP A 379 -4.06 -20.95 -22.18
N ASP A 380 -4.01 -21.73 -21.11
CA ASP A 380 -3.93 -23.18 -21.18
C ASP A 380 -5.33 -23.77 -20.90
N GLU A 381 -5.92 -24.41 -21.90
CA GLU A 381 -7.26 -25.00 -21.78
C GLU A 381 -7.36 -26.05 -20.68
N ASP A 382 -6.29 -26.80 -20.41
CA ASP A 382 -6.29 -27.82 -19.36
C ASP A 382 -6.28 -27.19 -17.96
N ILE A 383 -5.63 -26.03 -17.82
CA ILE A 383 -5.67 -25.23 -16.59
C ILE A 383 -7.06 -24.62 -16.42
N ILE A 384 -7.63 -24.05 -17.46
CA ILE A 384 -8.97 -23.43 -17.41
C ILE A 384 -10.04 -24.43 -16.98
N LYS A 385 -9.99 -25.66 -17.48
CA LYS A 385 -10.93 -26.72 -17.12
C LYS A 385 -10.90 -27.09 -15.64
N ARG A 386 -9.82 -26.80 -14.93
CA ARG A 386 -9.66 -27.07 -13.49
C ARG A 386 -10.16 -25.95 -12.61
N ILE A 387 -10.48 -24.78 -13.18
CA ILE A 387 -10.95 -23.61 -12.44
C ILE A 387 -12.47 -23.75 -12.23
N ASP A 388 -12.91 -23.66 -10.99
CA ASP A 388 -14.32 -23.54 -10.66
C ASP A 388 -14.78 -22.08 -10.90
N GLN A 389 -15.40 -21.84 -12.04
CA GLN A 389 -15.87 -20.51 -12.44
C GLN A 389 -16.97 -19.96 -11.51
N SER A 390 -17.69 -20.83 -10.81
CA SER A 390 -18.76 -20.43 -9.90
C SER A 390 -18.26 -19.63 -8.69
N GLU A 391 -16.99 -19.80 -8.32
CA GLU A 391 -16.35 -19.07 -7.24
C GLU A 391 -16.16 -17.57 -7.56
N PHE A 392 -16.20 -17.21 -8.84
CA PHE A 392 -16.03 -15.83 -9.34
C PHE A 392 -17.33 -15.21 -9.85
N GLU A 393 -18.47 -15.83 -9.61
CA GLU A 393 -19.78 -15.26 -9.96
C GLU A 393 -20.00 -13.91 -9.27
N GLY A 394 -20.48 -12.92 -10.03
CA GLY A 394 -20.74 -11.59 -9.52
C GLY A 394 -19.51 -10.70 -9.32
N PHE A 395 -18.35 -11.09 -9.88
CA PHE A 395 -17.13 -10.30 -9.81
C PHE A 395 -17.23 -8.99 -10.61
N GLU A 396 -18.07 -8.92 -11.61
CA GLU A 396 -18.26 -7.76 -12.46
C GLU A 396 -18.80 -6.56 -11.66
N TYR A 397 -18.23 -5.39 -11.94
CA TYR A 397 -18.59 -4.14 -11.28
C TYR A 397 -18.30 -2.94 -12.17
N ILE A 398 -19.16 -1.95 -12.14
CA ILE A 398 -18.92 -0.62 -12.73
C ILE A 398 -19.26 0.41 -11.66
N ASN A 399 -18.35 1.34 -11.38
CA ASN A 399 -18.56 2.36 -10.37
C ASN A 399 -19.71 3.30 -10.79
N PRO A 400 -20.83 3.34 -10.05
CA PRO A 400 -21.99 4.14 -10.41
C PRO A 400 -21.74 5.65 -10.39
N LEU A 401 -20.76 6.13 -9.66
CA LEU A 401 -20.36 7.55 -9.64
C LEU A 401 -19.75 8.00 -10.96
N LEU A 402 -19.16 7.07 -11.72
CA LEU A 402 -18.55 7.36 -13.01
C LEU A 402 -19.55 7.29 -14.16
N LEU A 403 -20.61 6.48 -14.04
CA LEU A 403 -21.68 6.39 -15.02
C LEU A 403 -22.43 7.73 -15.18
N SER A 404 -22.63 8.46 -14.09
CA SER A 404 -23.32 9.75 -14.11
C SER A 404 -22.53 10.87 -14.82
N THR A 405 -21.21 10.75 -14.89
CA THR A 405 -20.33 11.71 -15.58
C THR A 405 -20.08 11.35 -17.04
N GLU A 406 -20.18 10.07 -17.38
CA GLU A 406 -19.98 9.57 -18.76
C GLU A 406 -21.23 9.72 -19.64
N GLU A 407 -22.43 9.83 -19.07
CA GLU A 407 -23.68 10.04 -19.81
C GLU A 407 -23.95 11.51 -20.17
N THR A 408 -23.13 12.44 -19.67
CA THR A 408 -23.30 13.89 -19.88
C THR A 408 -22.35 14.49 -20.93
N VAL A 409 -21.70 13.66 -21.76
CA VAL A 409 -20.86 14.16 -22.88
C VAL A 409 -21.45 13.76 -24.20
#